data_7e123cc785b90d54a96f27104042807a
#
_entry.id   7e123cc785b90d54a96f27104042807a
#
_cell.length_a   1.000
_cell.length_b   1.000
_cell.length_c   1.000
_cell.angle_alpha   90.00
_cell.angle_beta   90.00
_cell.angle_gamma   90.00
#
_symmetry.space_group_name_H-M   'P 1'
#
loop_
_entity.id
_entity.type
_entity.pdbx_description
1 polymer ?
#
loop_
_entity_poly.entity_id
_entity_poly.type
_entity_poly.pdbx_seq_one_letter_code
_entity_poly.pdbx_strand_id
1 'polypeptide(L)'
;MKNKNTLSGLAVANFSKQIDGKETMLCILTNKKGAELTITNYGAKIVSLMVPDRSGKLTDVVTGHNSLDDYLVSEEPYFGAICGRYGNRIAKGTFTLDGIVYDKLAINNGPNSLHGGLKGFNSVVWDLNRIDDQTVELKYTSVDGEEGFPGKLDTTVTYHLSDD
;
A
#
# COMPACT_ATOMS: atom_id res chain seq x y z
N MET A 1 -2.97 -25.90 1.08
CA MET A 1 -3.46 -24.88 2.03
C MET A 1 -4.93 -24.64 1.72
N LYS A 2 -5.85 -24.69 2.71
CA LYS A 2 -7.29 -24.45 2.47
C LYS A 2 -7.45 -23.01 1.98
N ASN A 3 -8.22 -22.79 0.90
CA ASN A 3 -8.61 -21.47 0.42
C ASN A 3 -9.31 -20.73 1.58
N LYS A 4 -8.58 -19.88 2.27
CA LYS A 4 -9.11 -19.07 3.34
C LYS A 4 -9.67 -17.81 2.68
N ASN A 5 -10.98 -17.60 2.79
CA ASN A 5 -11.60 -16.34 2.42
C ASN A 5 -11.60 -15.39 3.62
N THR A 6 -11.50 -14.11 3.35
CA THR A 6 -11.67 -13.04 4.33
C THR A 6 -13.15 -12.85 4.68
N LEU A 7 -13.45 -12.07 5.71
CA LEU A 7 -14.84 -11.69 6.04
C LEU A 7 -15.50 -10.87 4.92
N SER A 8 -14.71 -10.12 4.16
CA SER A 8 -15.17 -9.39 2.96
C SER A 8 -15.38 -10.29 1.73
N GLY A 9 -15.05 -11.60 1.83
CA GLY A 9 -15.19 -12.55 0.73
C GLY A 9 -13.99 -12.63 -0.23
N LEU A 10 -12.90 -11.90 0.04
CA LEU A 10 -11.70 -11.94 -0.79
C LEU A 10 -11.01 -13.31 -0.69
N ALA A 11 -10.64 -13.87 -1.83
CA ALA A 11 -9.82 -15.07 -1.89
C ALA A 11 -8.34 -14.71 -1.72
N VAL A 12 -7.70 -15.15 -0.63
CA VAL A 12 -6.28 -14.85 -0.33
C VAL A 12 -5.36 -15.21 -1.49
N ALA A 13 -5.64 -16.30 -2.20
CA ALA A 13 -4.85 -16.75 -3.34
C ALA A 13 -4.79 -15.75 -4.50
N ASN A 14 -5.81 -14.88 -4.65
CA ASN A 14 -5.85 -13.88 -5.71
C ASN A 14 -4.81 -12.75 -5.52
N PHE A 15 -4.14 -12.72 -4.37
CA PHE A 15 -3.11 -11.73 -4.06
C PHE A 15 -1.68 -12.31 -4.05
N SER A 16 -1.53 -13.61 -4.40
CA SER A 16 -0.22 -14.29 -4.42
C SER A 16 0.34 -14.31 -5.83
N LYS A 17 1.35 -13.48 -6.09
CA LYS A 17 2.08 -13.37 -7.36
C LYS A 17 3.55 -13.02 -7.13
N GLN A 18 4.35 -13.19 -8.17
CA GLN A 18 5.72 -12.68 -8.21
C GLN A 18 5.75 -11.34 -8.95
N ILE A 19 6.24 -10.29 -8.28
CA ILE A 19 6.46 -8.96 -8.87
C ILE A 19 7.88 -8.51 -8.50
N ASP A 20 8.68 -8.19 -9.49
CA ASP A 20 10.09 -7.77 -9.32
C ASP A 20 10.91 -8.76 -8.46
N GLY A 21 10.64 -10.06 -8.59
CA GLY A 21 11.34 -11.11 -7.84
C GLY A 21 10.89 -11.27 -6.39
N LYS A 22 9.88 -10.52 -5.93
CA LYS A 22 9.28 -10.64 -4.60
C LYS A 22 7.87 -11.24 -4.68
N GLU A 23 7.52 -12.06 -3.68
CA GLU A 23 6.16 -12.61 -3.57
C GLU A 23 5.22 -11.59 -2.95
N THR A 24 4.06 -11.40 -3.58
CA THR A 24 2.95 -10.63 -3.02
C THR A 24 2.04 -11.54 -2.20
N MET A 25 1.38 -10.96 -1.20
CA MET A 25 0.47 -11.69 -0.33
C MET A 25 -0.60 -10.78 0.28
N LEU A 26 -1.63 -11.41 0.84
CA LEU A 26 -2.66 -10.75 1.64
C LEU A 26 -2.46 -11.12 3.11
N CYS A 27 -2.25 -10.14 3.98
CA CYS A 27 -2.23 -10.29 5.43
C CYS A 27 -3.61 -9.96 6.00
N ILE A 28 -4.08 -10.77 6.95
CA ILE A 28 -5.37 -10.59 7.62
C ILE A 28 -5.11 -10.35 9.10
N LEU A 29 -5.57 -9.20 9.60
CA LEU A 29 -5.58 -8.86 11.01
C LEU A 29 -7.00 -8.95 11.54
N THR A 30 -7.16 -9.41 12.78
CA THR A 30 -8.47 -9.51 13.46
C THR A 30 -8.35 -9.03 14.87
N ASN A 31 -9.36 -8.27 15.35
CA ASN A 31 -9.44 -7.86 16.74
C ASN A 31 -10.41 -8.75 17.53
N LYS A 32 -10.46 -8.56 18.87
CA LYS A 32 -11.32 -9.35 19.76
C LYS A 32 -12.80 -9.06 19.58
N LYS A 33 -13.18 -7.95 18.94
CA LYS A 33 -14.57 -7.58 18.65
C LYS A 33 -15.06 -8.08 17.30
N GLY A 34 -14.20 -8.80 16.55
CA GLY A 34 -14.56 -9.43 15.27
C GLY A 34 -14.40 -8.52 14.04
N ALA A 35 -13.79 -7.34 14.17
CA ALA A 35 -13.38 -6.55 13.03
C ALA A 35 -12.20 -7.24 12.31
N GLU A 36 -12.13 -7.06 11.00
CA GLU A 36 -11.06 -7.62 10.16
C GLU A 36 -10.47 -6.54 9.26
N LEU A 37 -9.16 -6.47 9.23
CA LEU A 37 -8.39 -5.61 8.32
C LEU A 37 -7.54 -6.48 7.40
N THR A 38 -7.66 -6.29 6.09
CA THR A 38 -6.81 -6.98 5.12
C THR A 38 -5.87 -6.01 4.43
N ILE A 39 -4.59 -6.39 4.35
CA ILE A 39 -3.52 -5.59 3.77
C ILE A 39 -2.75 -6.44 2.76
N THR A 40 -2.50 -5.91 1.56
CA THR A 40 -1.51 -6.52 0.65
C THR A 40 -0.16 -5.83 0.79
N ASN A 41 0.92 -6.59 0.69
CA ASN A 41 2.27 -6.03 0.68
C ASN A 41 2.62 -5.34 -0.65
N TYR A 42 1.79 -5.44 -1.68
CA TYR A 42 1.92 -4.63 -2.89
C TYR A 42 1.39 -3.22 -2.63
N GLY A 43 2.30 -2.25 -2.54
CA GLY A 43 1.98 -0.86 -2.22
C GLY A 43 1.56 -0.63 -0.77
N ALA A 44 1.77 -1.62 0.11
CA ALA A 44 1.32 -1.62 1.51
C ALA A 44 -0.16 -1.21 1.63
N LYS A 45 -1.02 -1.73 0.72
CA LYS A 45 -2.41 -1.28 0.57
C LYS A 45 -3.34 -1.90 1.61
N ILE A 46 -4.20 -1.07 2.21
CA ILE A 46 -5.41 -1.56 2.85
C ILE A 46 -6.38 -1.99 1.74
N VAL A 47 -6.80 -3.25 1.76
CA VAL A 47 -7.68 -3.83 0.75
C VAL A 47 -9.13 -3.86 1.22
N SER A 48 -9.36 -4.16 2.50
CA SER A 48 -10.68 -4.24 3.11
C SER A 48 -10.58 -3.95 4.61
N LEU A 49 -11.58 -3.29 5.15
CA LEU A 49 -11.75 -3.09 6.61
C LEU A 49 -13.21 -3.37 6.96
N MET A 50 -13.44 -4.56 7.54
CA MET A 50 -14.75 -5.01 8.00
C MET A 50 -15.00 -4.53 9.44
N VAL A 51 -15.91 -3.60 9.61
CA VAL A 51 -16.32 -3.07 10.92
C VAL A 51 -17.82 -3.19 11.11
N PRO A 52 -18.30 -3.33 12.36
CA PRO A 52 -19.74 -3.38 12.62
C PRO A 52 -20.37 -1.99 12.40
N ASP A 53 -21.50 -1.98 11.71
CA ASP A 53 -22.38 -0.81 11.67
C ASP A 53 -23.16 -0.69 13.00
N ARG A 54 -24.06 0.33 13.11
CA ARG A 54 -24.86 0.56 14.31
C ARG A 54 -25.80 -0.59 14.67
N SER A 55 -26.06 -1.51 13.74
CA SER A 55 -26.88 -2.72 13.96
C SER A 55 -26.03 -3.94 14.32
N GLY A 56 -24.71 -3.80 14.33
CA GLY A 56 -23.75 -4.89 14.54
C GLY A 56 -23.42 -5.69 13.27
N LYS A 57 -23.94 -5.31 12.11
CA LYS A 57 -23.63 -5.96 10.85
C LYS A 57 -22.27 -5.52 10.35
N LEU A 58 -21.36 -6.47 10.06
CA LEU A 58 -20.07 -6.18 9.46
C LEU A 58 -20.25 -5.62 8.05
N THR A 59 -19.61 -4.48 7.80
CA THR A 59 -19.63 -3.76 6.53
C THR A 59 -18.21 -3.36 6.16
N ASP A 60 -17.83 -3.55 4.90
CA ASP A 60 -16.55 -3.06 4.38
C ASP A 60 -16.64 -1.55 4.17
N VAL A 61 -15.69 -0.84 4.77
CA VAL A 61 -15.62 0.64 4.67
C VAL A 61 -14.46 1.12 3.81
N VAL A 62 -13.80 0.21 3.10
CA VAL A 62 -12.67 0.51 2.21
C VAL A 62 -13.05 0.19 0.76
N THR A 63 -12.71 1.10 -0.14
CA THR A 63 -12.76 0.85 -1.58
C THR A 63 -11.48 0.13 -2.00
N GLY A 64 -11.55 -1.20 -2.14
CA GLY A 64 -10.44 -2.04 -2.59
C GLY A 64 -10.79 -2.84 -3.84
N HIS A 65 -9.81 -3.57 -4.38
CA HIS A 65 -10.00 -4.50 -5.49
C HIS A 65 -10.04 -5.95 -5.01
N ASN A 66 -10.62 -6.84 -5.82
CA ASN A 66 -10.82 -8.25 -5.45
C ASN A 66 -9.59 -9.14 -5.70
N SER A 67 -8.59 -8.61 -6.41
CA SER A 67 -7.37 -9.34 -6.74
C SER A 67 -6.19 -8.38 -6.94
N LEU A 68 -4.98 -8.94 -6.93
CA LEU A 68 -3.79 -8.19 -7.31
C LEU A 68 -3.84 -7.78 -8.79
N ASP A 69 -4.40 -8.62 -9.67
CA ASP A 69 -4.55 -8.30 -11.10
C ASP A 69 -5.37 -7.04 -11.31
N ASP A 70 -6.46 -6.88 -10.55
CA ASP A 70 -7.28 -5.68 -10.64
C ASP A 70 -6.50 -4.42 -10.23
N TYR A 71 -5.63 -4.51 -9.20
CA TYR A 71 -4.74 -3.41 -8.82
C TYR A 71 -3.70 -3.08 -9.90
N LEU A 72 -3.20 -4.08 -10.62
CA LEU A 72 -2.16 -3.90 -11.65
C LEU A 72 -2.70 -3.20 -12.91
N VAL A 73 -3.99 -3.37 -13.22
CA VAL A 73 -4.63 -2.78 -14.41
C VAL A 73 -5.52 -1.58 -14.09
N SER A 74 -5.68 -1.24 -12.80
CA SER A 74 -6.57 -0.15 -12.37
C SER A 74 -6.07 1.22 -12.83
N GLU A 75 -6.97 2.03 -13.37
CA GLU A 75 -6.74 3.45 -13.63
C GLU A 75 -6.61 4.27 -12.34
N GLU A 76 -7.08 3.72 -11.19
CA GLU A 76 -6.97 4.30 -9.84
C GLU A 76 -6.02 3.49 -8.95
N PRO A 77 -4.69 3.58 -9.16
CA PRO A 77 -3.71 2.70 -8.52
C PRO A 77 -3.46 3.03 -7.04
N TYR A 78 -4.08 4.08 -6.51
CA TYR A 78 -3.79 4.61 -5.18
C TYR A 78 -4.77 4.20 -4.08
N PHE A 79 -5.85 3.47 -4.40
CA PHE A 79 -6.80 2.99 -3.40
C PHE A 79 -6.10 2.19 -2.29
N GLY A 80 -6.24 2.67 -1.05
CA GLY A 80 -5.66 2.09 0.16
C GLY A 80 -4.14 2.15 0.26
N ALA A 81 -3.43 2.71 -0.72
CA ALA A 81 -1.98 2.64 -0.84
C ALA A 81 -1.22 3.64 0.04
N ILE A 82 0.00 3.25 0.41
CA ILE A 82 1.00 4.20 0.91
C ILE A 82 1.58 4.98 -0.29
N CYS A 83 1.40 6.30 -0.27
CA CYS A 83 1.95 7.20 -1.29
C CYS A 83 3.31 7.73 -0.84
N GLY A 84 4.29 7.67 -1.68
CA GLY A 84 5.67 8.11 -1.41
C GLY A 84 6.59 7.98 -2.62
N ARG A 85 7.80 8.61 -2.51
CA ARG A 85 8.32 9.33 -1.32
C ARG A 85 7.52 10.57 -0.94
N TYR A 86 6.90 11.27 -1.89
CA TYR A 86 6.13 12.49 -1.67
C TYR A 86 4.66 12.25 -2.02
N GLY A 87 3.76 12.61 -1.11
CA GLY A 87 2.32 12.52 -1.34
C GLY A 87 1.81 13.73 -2.12
N ASN A 88 0.93 13.50 -3.11
CA ASN A 88 0.40 14.51 -4.02
C ASN A 88 1.46 15.03 -5.02
N ARG A 89 1.29 16.24 -5.57
CA ARG A 89 2.04 16.76 -6.72
C ARG A 89 3.23 17.60 -6.36
N ILE A 90 4.34 17.38 -7.08
CA ILE A 90 5.46 18.31 -7.15
C ILE A 90 5.40 18.93 -8.56
N ALA A 91 5.17 20.23 -8.61
CA ALA A 91 5.02 20.97 -9.86
C ALA A 91 6.28 20.86 -10.73
N LYS A 92 6.09 20.50 -12.01
CA LYS A 92 7.17 20.32 -12.99
C LYS A 92 8.23 19.29 -12.56
N GLY A 93 7.94 18.43 -11.55
CA GLY A 93 8.90 17.47 -11.02
C GLY A 93 10.17 18.10 -10.46
N THR A 94 10.10 19.30 -9.92
CA THR A 94 11.28 20.01 -9.40
C THR A 94 11.00 20.69 -8.06
N PHE A 95 12.00 20.67 -7.18
CA PHE A 95 11.98 21.38 -5.92
C PHE A 95 13.39 21.82 -5.52
N THR A 96 13.48 22.79 -4.62
CA THR A 96 14.75 23.22 -4.02
C THR A 96 14.75 22.89 -2.54
N LEU A 97 15.82 22.27 -2.06
CA LEU A 97 16.04 21.94 -0.67
C LEU A 97 17.49 22.32 -0.30
N ASP A 98 17.66 23.11 0.76
CA ASP A 98 18.97 23.58 1.24
C ASP A 98 19.83 24.24 0.14
N GLY A 99 19.17 24.98 -0.77
CA GLY A 99 19.84 25.66 -1.88
C GLY A 99 20.19 24.76 -3.08
N ILE A 100 19.92 23.47 -3.01
CA ILE A 100 20.16 22.50 -4.09
C ILE A 100 18.85 22.31 -4.87
N VAL A 101 18.93 22.41 -6.19
CA VAL A 101 17.80 22.16 -7.09
C VAL A 101 17.75 20.67 -7.46
N TYR A 102 16.60 20.06 -7.25
CA TYR A 102 16.30 18.69 -7.68
C TYR A 102 15.26 18.76 -8.80
N ASP A 103 15.66 18.49 -10.03
CA ASP A 103 14.88 18.68 -11.25
C ASP A 103 14.71 17.40 -12.09
N LYS A 104 15.01 16.24 -11.49
CA LYS A 104 15.01 14.94 -12.19
C LYS A 104 13.91 13.99 -11.70
N LEU A 105 12.89 14.51 -11.01
CA LEU A 105 11.79 13.65 -10.56
C LEU A 105 11.03 13.08 -11.75
N ALA A 106 10.63 11.83 -11.65
CA ALA A 106 9.83 11.17 -12.66
C ALA A 106 8.47 11.87 -12.84
N ILE A 107 8.12 12.15 -14.09
CA ILE A 107 6.89 12.85 -14.47
C ILE A 107 5.83 11.83 -14.86
N ASN A 108 4.70 11.81 -14.15
CA ASN A 108 3.61 10.86 -14.35
C ASN A 108 2.20 11.48 -14.35
N ASN A 109 2.11 12.82 -14.21
CA ASN A 109 0.82 13.51 -14.18
C ASN A 109 0.91 14.89 -14.90
N GLY A 110 0.71 14.88 -16.22
CA GLY A 110 0.96 16.06 -17.05
C GLY A 110 2.41 16.51 -16.90
N PRO A 111 2.68 17.77 -16.51
CA PRO A 111 4.06 18.24 -16.28
C PRO A 111 4.58 17.91 -14.86
N ASN A 112 3.80 17.24 -14.01
CA ASN A 112 4.09 17.11 -12.59
C ASN A 112 4.53 15.68 -12.21
N SER A 113 5.27 15.57 -11.12
CA SER A 113 5.44 14.30 -10.40
C SER A 113 4.29 14.13 -9.40
N LEU A 114 3.61 12.99 -9.41
CA LEU A 114 2.48 12.67 -8.54
C LEU A 114 2.77 11.41 -7.74
N HIS A 115 2.56 11.46 -6.42
CA HIS A 115 2.63 10.33 -5.49
C HIS A 115 3.91 9.50 -5.59
N GLY A 116 5.05 10.17 -5.86
CA GLY A 116 6.37 9.53 -5.90
C GLY A 116 6.85 9.14 -7.29
N GLY A 117 6.09 9.39 -8.36
CA GLY A 117 6.52 9.18 -9.74
C GLY A 117 5.86 7.98 -10.43
N LEU A 118 6.54 7.40 -11.41
CA LEU A 118 6.01 6.32 -12.25
C LEU A 118 5.85 5.01 -11.48
N LYS A 119 6.80 4.71 -10.60
CA LYS A 119 6.82 3.52 -9.74
C LYS A 119 7.04 3.93 -8.28
N GLY A 120 6.07 4.68 -7.73
CA GLY A 120 6.11 5.12 -6.34
C GLY A 120 5.81 3.98 -5.35
N PHE A 121 5.74 4.31 -4.07
CA PHE A 121 5.52 3.36 -2.96
C PHE A 121 4.25 2.52 -3.09
N ASN A 122 3.24 3.03 -3.81
CA ASN A 122 2.00 2.32 -4.15
C ASN A 122 2.18 1.14 -5.11
N SER A 123 3.31 1.05 -5.82
CA SER A 123 3.55 0.09 -6.91
C SER A 123 4.76 -0.81 -6.68
N VAL A 124 5.28 -0.86 -5.46
CA VAL A 124 6.40 -1.73 -5.05
C VAL A 124 5.93 -2.79 -4.05
N VAL A 125 6.68 -3.90 -3.98
CA VAL A 125 6.42 -4.97 -3.01
C VAL A 125 7.21 -4.69 -1.74
N TRP A 126 6.51 -4.49 -0.63
CA TRP A 126 7.07 -4.27 0.69
C TRP A 126 7.40 -5.59 1.37
N ASP A 127 8.42 -5.61 2.20
CA ASP A 127 8.73 -6.74 3.07
C ASP A 127 7.77 -6.72 4.26
N LEU A 128 6.91 -7.74 4.36
CA LEU A 128 5.84 -7.84 5.34
C LEU A 128 6.24 -8.75 6.50
N ASN A 129 6.10 -8.26 7.73
CA ASN A 129 6.29 -9.00 8.96
C ASN A 129 5.03 -8.91 9.84
N ARG A 130 4.27 -10.00 9.94
CA ARG A 130 3.15 -10.07 10.89
C ARG A 130 3.70 -10.25 12.31
N ILE A 131 3.41 -9.30 13.20
CA ILE A 131 3.87 -9.28 14.59
C ILE A 131 2.96 -10.14 15.46
N ASP A 132 1.64 -9.92 15.33
CA ASP A 132 0.61 -10.65 16.06
C ASP A 132 -0.72 -10.67 15.25
N ASP A 133 -1.84 -11.02 15.89
CA ASP A 133 -3.13 -11.09 15.21
C ASP A 133 -3.72 -9.72 14.86
N GLN A 134 -3.25 -8.65 15.49
CA GLN A 134 -3.74 -7.28 15.33
C GLN A 134 -2.71 -6.34 14.69
N THR A 135 -1.45 -6.79 14.50
CA THR A 135 -0.35 -5.91 14.09
C THR A 135 0.47 -6.50 12.96
N VAL A 136 0.73 -5.70 11.94
CA VAL A 136 1.66 -6.01 10.85
C VAL A 136 2.57 -4.83 10.59
N GLU A 137 3.85 -5.11 10.34
CA GLU A 137 4.86 -4.16 9.92
C GLU A 137 5.25 -4.41 8.47
N LEU A 138 5.34 -3.35 7.67
CA LEU A 138 5.82 -3.40 6.30
C LEU A 138 7.01 -2.48 6.14
N LYS A 139 8.07 -2.97 5.49
CA LYS A 139 9.31 -2.21 5.25
C LYS A 139 9.62 -2.11 3.78
N TYR A 140 10.08 -0.93 3.38
CA TYR A 140 10.61 -0.69 2.05
C TYR A 140 11.81 0.24 2.11
N THR A 141 12.86 -0.14 1.37
CA THR A 141 14.04 0.70 1.17
C THR A 141 13.97 1.29 -0.24
N SER A 142 13.75 2.59 -0.31
CA SER A 142 13.87 3.36 -1.55
C SER A 142 15.32 3.77 -1.73
N VAL A 143 15.94 3.30 -2.81
CA VAL A 143 17.38 3.56 -3.07
C VAL A 143 17.61 5.00 -3.49
N ASP A 144 18.86 5.48 -3.37
CA ASP A 144 19.23 6.79 -3.89
C ASP A 144 18.94 6.90 -5.39
N GLY A 145 18.28 7.99 -5.79
CA GLY A 145 17.89 8.26 -7.19
C GLY A 145 16.60 7.57 -7.64
N GLU A 146 15.94 6.76 -6.80
CA GLU A 146 14.64 6.17 -7.15
C GLU A 146 13.62 7.26 -7.50
N GLU A 147 12.98 7.13 -8.69
CA GLU A 147 12.05 8.12 -9.26
C GLU A 147 12.62 9.57 -9.30
N GLY A 148 13.96 9.71 -9.24
CA GLY A 148 14.68 10.97 -9.23
C GLY A 148 14.85 11.61 -7.85
N PHE A 149 14.36 10.98 -6.78
CA PHE A 149 14.54 11.49 -5.42
C PHE A 149 15.95 11.22 -4.88
N PRO A 150 16.60 12.20 -4.21
CA PRO A 150 17.94 12.03 -3.67
C PRO A 150 17.96 11.24 -2.37
N GLY A 151 19.05 10.53 -2.17
CA GLY A 151 19.37 9.81 -0.95
C GLY A 151 18.58 8.51 -0.78
N LYS A 152 19.13 7.60 0.02
CA LYS A 152 18.45 6.37 0.45
C LYS A 152 17.40 6.70 1.50
N LEU A 153 16.22 6.08 1.42
CA LEU A 153 15.15 6.21 2.40
C LEU A 153 14.67 4.83 2.87
N ASP A 154 14.89 4.51 4.13
CA ASP A 154 14.30 3.33 4.77
C ASP A 154 12.96 3.71 5.40
N THR A 155 11.89 3.04 4.99
CA THR A 155 10.52 3.35 5.41
C THR A 155 9.91 2.15 6.11
N THR A 156 9.24 2.40 7.23
CA THR A 156 8.45 1.40 7.95
C THR A 156 7.02 1.90 8.11
N VAL A 157 6.05 1.05 7.79
CA VAL A 157 4.62 1.27 8.02
C VAL A 157 4.12 0.19 8.96
N THR A 158 3.46 0.58 10.03
CA THR A 158 2.82 -0.35 10.97
C THR A 158 1.31 -0.15 10.92
N TYR A 159 0.57 -1.23 10.65
CA TYR A 159 -0.87 -1.26 10.81
C TYR A 159 -1.21 -2.00 12.09
N HIS A 160 -2.06 -1.38 12.90
CA HIS A 160 -2.58 -1.97 14.13
C HIS A 160 -4.10 -1.82 14.19
N LEU A 161 -4.80 -2.94 14.31
CA LEU A 161 -6.25 -2.99 14.47
C LEU A 161 -6.58 -3.08 15.97
N SER A 162 -6.96 -1.94 16.57
CA SER A 162 -7.32 -1.88 18.00
C SER A 162 -8.63 -2.63 18.30
N ASP A 163 -8.89 -2.87 19.59
CA ASP A 163 -10.14 -3.46 20.06
C ASP A 163 -11.27 -2.43 20.25
N ASP A 164 -10.99 -1.15 20.01
CA ASP A 164 -11.92 -0.03 20.23
C ASP A 164 -12.75 0.33 18.99
#